data_aaec9377bb5480db7de3fa0e273cddfd
#
_entry.id   aaec9377bb5480db7de3fa0e273cddfd
#
_cell.length_a   1.000
_cell.length_b   1.000
_cell.length_c   1.000
_cell.angle_alpha   90.00
_cell.angle_beta   90.00
_cell.angle_gamma   90.00
#
_symmetry.space_group_name_H-M   'P 1'
#
loop_
_entity.id
_entity.type
_entity.pdbx_description
1 polymer ?
#
loop_
_entity_poly.entity_id
_entity_poly.type
_entity_poly.pdbx_seq_one_letter_code
_entity_poly.pdbx_strand_id
1 'polypeptide(L)'
;VQTCALPISGSGGASLAAVKYIRQSMMEQGIKASFALGGITAHMVKMHEEGLIERLIDVQSFDKVAAESLKNDAMHKEVAAYEYAAANEQGSATHWLDIVILSALEVDVNFNVNVLVGSDGIIRGAIGGHPDTAADSALSIIVCPLLRGRIPCVVDEVTTLITPGRTVDVVVTEYGVAVN
;
A
#
# COMPACT_ATOMS: atom_id res chain seq x y z
N VAL A 1 -16.98 17.63 1.69
CA VAL A 1 -16.46 16.31 2.04
C VAL A 1 -15.21 16.14 1.21
N GLN A 2 -14.07 16.11 1.86
CA GLN A 2 -12.79 15.83 1.18
C GLN A 2 -12.79 14.34 0.87
N THR A 3 -12.86 13.96 -0.40
CA THR A 3 -12.73 12.58 -0.84
C THR A 3 -11.25 12.25 -0.93
N CYS A 4 -10.81 11.28 -0.18
CA CYS A 4 -9.43 10.77 -0.16
C CYS A 4 -9.38 9.45 -0.92
N ALA A 5 -8.38 9.24 -1.74
CA ALA A 5 -8.11 7.93 -2.34
C ALA A 5 -7.08 7.19 -1.48
N LEU A 6 -7.44 6.03 -0.98
CA LEU A 6 -6.60 5.22 -0.11
C LEU A 6 -6.22 3.91 -0.80
N PRO A 7 -5.02 3.76 -1.33
CA PRO A 7 -4.50 2.44 -1.59
C PRO A 7 -3.70 1.93 -0.38
N ILE A 8 -4.02 0.74 0.02
CA ILE A 8 -3.25 0.01 1.01
C ILE A 8 -2.75 -1.24 0.31
N SER A 9 -1.58 -1.16 -0.28
CA SER A 9 -0.98 -2.31 -0.90
C SER A 9 -0.13 -3.06 0.12
N GLY A 10 -0.39 -4.33 0.31
CA GLY A 10 0.42 -5.23 1.10
C GLY A 10 -0.40 -6.13 2.02
N SER A 11 -0.23 -7.43 1.84
CA SER A 11 -0.76 -8.48 2.72
C SER A 11 0.07 -8.66 4.00
N GLY A 12 1.06 -7.80 4.25
CA GLY A 12 1.92 -7.86 5.43
C GLY A 12 1.22 -7.44 6.72
N GLY A 13 1.60 -8.03 7.85
CA GLY A 13 0.96 -7.76 9.15
C GLY A 13 0.98 -6.28 9.56
N ALA A 14 2.02 -5.53 9.21
CA ALA A 14 2.11 -4.09 9.50
C ALA A 14 1.08 -3.28 8.69
N SER A 15 0.91 -3.58 7.39
CA SER A 15 -0.10 -2.94 6.54
C SER A 15 -1.52 -3.25 7.03
N LEU A 16 -1.81 -4.50 7.40
CA LEU A 16 -3.11 -4.89 7.96
C LEU A 16 -3.41 -4.21 9.30
N ALA A 17 -2.40 -4.00 10.14
CA ALA A 17 -2.55 -3.24 11.38
C ALA A 17 -2.89 -1.77 11.09
N ALA A 18 -2.20 -1.15 10.11
CA ALA A 18 -2.49 0.22 9.68
C ALA A 18 -3.94 0.39 9.21
N VAL A 19 -4.48 -0.57 8.43
CA VAL A 19 -5.88 -0.56 7.96
C VAL A 19 -6.87 -0.43 9.10
N LYS A 20 -6.63 -1.16 10.19
CA LYS A 20 -7.53 -1.12 11.36
C LYS A 20 -7.62 0.27 11.97
N TYR A 21 -6.49 0.94 12.14
CA TYR A 21 -6.43 2.30 12.70
C TYR A 21 -7.01 3.35 11.76
N ILE A 22 -6.73 3.21 10.45
CA ILE A 22 -7.29 4.07 9.41
C ILE A 22 -8.82 3.97 9.42
N ARG A 23 -9.36 2.76 9.43
CA ARG A 23 -10.81 2.53 9.52
C ARG A 23 -11.42 3.22 10.74
N GLN A 24 -10.80 3.05 11.91
CA GLN A 24 -11.27 3.70 13.13
C GLN A 24 -11.24 5.23 12.99
N SER A 25 -10.13 5.79 12.53
CA SER A 25 -9.97 7.23 12.32
C SER A 25 -10.98 7.79 11.31
N MET A 26 -11.22 7.09 10.22
CA MET A 26 -12.23 7.46 9.22
C MET A 26 -13.64 7.50 9.82
N MET A 27 -13.99 6.51 10.64
CA MET A 27 -15.29 6.47 11.34
C MET A 27 -15.43 7.63 12.33
N GLU A 28 -14.43 7.89 13.16
CA GLU A 28 -14.43 8.94 14.18
C GLU A 28 -14.49 10.34 13.57
N GLN A 29 -13.84 10.55 12.43
CA GLN A 29 -13.76 11.84 11.75
C GLN A 29 -14.81 12.04 10.65
N GLY A 30 -15.61 11.02 10.34
CA GLY A 30 -16.59 11.05 9.26
C GLY A 30 -15.96 11.20 7.85
N ILE A 31 -14.73 10.70 7.68
CA ILE A 31 -14.01 10.72 6.40
C ILE A 31 -14.42 9.53 5.56
N LYS A 32 -14.59 9.75 4.26
CA LYS A 32 -14.84 8.71 3.27
C LYS A 32 -13.79 8.75 2.17
N ALA A 33 -13.40 7.59 1.68
CA ALA A 33 -12.55 7.45 0.52
C ALA A 33 -13.38 7.23 -0.74
N SER A 34 -13.01 7.87 -1.84
CA SER A 34 -13.65 7.67 -3.15
C SER A 34 -13.33 6.30 -3.73
N PHE A 35 -12.14 5.77 -3.47
CA PHE A 35 -11.76 4.42 -3.86
C PHE A 35 -10.62 3.87 -3.01
N ALA A 36 -10.49 2.54 -3.00
CA ALA A 36 -9.27 1.84 -2.63
C ALA A 36 -8.73 1.10 -3.86
N LEU A 37 -7.42 1.04 -4.00
CA LEU A 37 -6.73 0.58 -5.19
C LEU A 37 -5.64 -0.44 -4.83
N GLY A 38 -5.50 -1.48 -5.63
CA GLY A 38 -4.39 -2.41 -5.55
C GLY A 38 -4.81 -3.84 -5.24
N GLY A 39 -4.11 -4.51 -4.33
CA GLY A 39 -4.50 -5.82 -3.86
C GLY A 39 -5.59 -5.72 -2.80
N ILE A 40 -6.79 -6.19 -3.14
CA ILE A 40 -7.95 -6.08 -2.25
C ILE A 40 -8.01 -7.23 -1.26
N THR A 41 -8.31 -6.89 -0.01
CA THR A 41 -8.46 -7.84 1.11
C THR A 41 -9.84 -7.75 1.74
N ALA A 42 -10.21 -8.74 2.54
CA ALA A 42 -11.45 -8.75 3.32
C ALA A 42 -11.64 -7.51 4.18
N HIS A 43 -10.54 -6.89 4.66
CA HIS A 43 -10.61 -5.66 5.45
C HIS A 43 -11.08 -4.47 4.62
N MET A 44 -10.61 -4.36 3.37
CA MET A 44 -11.04 -3.30 2.45
C MET A 44 -12.49 -3.52 2.01
N VAL A 45 -12.88 -4.77 1.73
CA VAL A 45 -14.28 -5.13 1.43
C VAL A 45 -15.19 -4.70 2.58
N LYS A 46 -14.80 -5.01 3.83
CA LYS A 46 -15.56 -4.59 5.00
C LYS A 46 -15.70 -3.06 5.10
N MET A 47 -14.64 -2.31 4.87
CA MET A 47 -14.70 -0.84 4.87
C MET A 47 -15.60 -0.31 3.75
N HIS A 48 -15.65 -0.99 2.61
CA HIS A 48 -16.56 -0.68 1.52
C HIS A 48 -18.03 -0.95 1.91
N GLU A 49 -18.33 -2.10 2.46
CA GLU A 49 -19.67 -2.45 2.99
C GLU A 49 -20.16 -1.50 4.09
N GLU A 50 -19.24 -0.95 4.89
CA GLU A 50 -19.53 0.06 5.91
C GLU A 50 -19.69 1.49 5.34
N GLY A 51 -19.50 1.66 4.02
CA GLY A 51 -19.62 2.94 3.33
C GLY A 51 -18.49 3.93 3.61
N LEU A 52 -17.34 3.43 4.09
CA LEU A 52 -16.11 4.21 4.25
C LEU A 52 -15.31 4.35 2.96
N ILE A 53 -15.46 3.40 2.03
CA ILE A 53 -14.84 3.39 0.71
C ILE A 53 -15.96 3.24 -0.32
N GLU A 54 -16.01 4.12 -1.31
CA GLU A 54 -17.07 4.08 -2.33
C GLU A 54 -16.85 3.00 -3.40
N ARG A 55 -15.60 2.75 -3.81
CA ARG A 55 -15.24 1.80 -4.86
C ARG A 55 -13.99 1.02 -4.50
N LEU A 56 -13.94 -0.22 -4.99
CA LEU A 56 -12.75 -1.06 -4.95
C LEU A 56 -12.22 -1.28 -6.36
N ILE A 57 -10.96 -0.94 -6.59
CA ILE A 57 -10.24 -1.09 -7.86
C ILE A 57 -9.20 -2.17 -7.65
N ASP A 58 -9.48 -3.38 -8.11
CA ASP A 58 -8.76 -4.61 -7.79
C ASP A 58 -7.83 -5.02 -8.92
N VAL A 59 -6.54 -5.08 -8.64
CA VAL A 59 -5.56 -5.70 -9.54
C VAL A 59 -5.32 -7.16 -9.15
N GLN A 60 -5.60 -7.52 -7.89
CA GLN A 60 -5.48 -8.87 -7.37
C GLN A 60 -6.28 -9.05 -6.09
N SER A 61 -7.28 -9.93 -6.10
CA SER A 61 -7.98 -10.34 -4.88
C SER A 61 -7.09 -11.25 -4.02
N PHE A 62 -6.76 -10.83 -2.80
CA PHE A 62 -5.85 -11.57 -1.92
C PHE A 62 -6.52 -12.64 -1.06
N ASP A 63 -7.84 -12.65 -0.98
CA ASP A 63 -8.58 -13.63 -0.21
C ASP A 63 -9.95 -13.94 -0.84
N LYS A 64 -10.60 -14.95 -0.29
CA LYS A 64 -11.91 -15.42 -0.78
C LYS A 64 -12.99 -14.35 -0.68
N VAL A 65 -12.98 -13.52 0.38
CA VAL A 65 -13.96 -12.46 0.58
C VAL A 65 -13.82 -11.40 -0.51
N ALA A 66 -12.60 -11.00 -0.85
CA ALA A 66 -12.33 -10.08 -1.94
C ALA A 66 -12.81 -10.64 -3.29
N ALA A 67 -12.51 -11.91 -3.58
CA ALA A 67 -12.95 -12.57 -4.81
C ALA A 67 -14.48 -12.70 -4.91
N GLU A 68 -15.15 -13.00 -3.80
CA GLU A 68 -16.61 -13.02 -3.74
C GLU A 68 -17.24 -11.64 -3.91
N SER A 69 -16.64 -10.61 -3.31
CA SER A 69 -17.05 -9.21 -3.49
C SER A 69 -16.88 -8.78 -4.94
N LEU A 70 -15.73 -9.05 -5.57
CA LEU A 70 -15.46 -8.74 -6.97
C LEU A 70 -16.52 -9.35 -7.91
N LYS A 71 -16.98 -10.55 -7.61
CA LYS A 71 -18.00 -11.25 -8.39
C LYS A 71 -19.40 -10.62 -8.24
N ASN A 72 -19.74 -10.12 -7.06
CA ASN A 72 -21.11 -9.81 -6.68
C ASN A 72 -21.40 -8.32 -6.54
N ASP A 73 -20.39 -7.48 -6.42
CA ASP A 73 -20.52 -6.04 -6.19
C ASP A 73 -20.13 -5.24 -7.44
N ALA A 74 -21.04 -4.45 -7.94
CA ALA A 74 -20.83 -3.61 -9.11
C ALA A 74 -19.82 -2.47 -8.90
N MET A 75 -19.55 -2.10 -7.62
CA MET A 75 -18.58 -1.07 -7.25
C MET A 75 -17.19 -1.64 -6.98
N HIS A 76 -17.04 -2.97 -7.00
CA HIS A 76 -15.76 -3.67 -6.96
C HIS A 76 -15.40 -4.14 -8.37
N LYS A 77 -14.33 -3.60 -8.95
CA LYS A 77 -13.95 -3.86 -10.33
C LYS A 77 -12.50 -4.26 -10.47
N GLU A 78 -12.27 -5.29 -11.27
CA GLU A 78 -10.94 -5.69 -11.72
C GLU A 78 -10.40 -4.70 -12.76
N VAL A 79 -9.11 -4.43 -12.68
CA VAL A 79 -8.36 -3.61 -13.64
C VAL A 79 -7.06 -4.31 -14.04
N ALA A 80 -6.57 -4.00 -15.23
CA ALA A 80 -5.27 -4.49 -15.68
C ALA A 80 -4.13 -3.79 -14.92
N ALA A 81 -2.97 -4.44 -14.88
CA ALA A 81 -1.80 -3.93 -14.15
C ALA A 81 -1.38 -2.52 -14.61
N TYR A 82 -1.46 -2.21 -15.90
CA TYR A 82 -1.12 -0.90 -16.44
C TYR A 82 -2.17 0.19 -16.09
N GLU A 83 -3.42 -0.20 -15.90
CA GLU A 83 -4.48 0.70 -15.43
C GLU A 83 -4.34 0.98 -13.93
N TYR A 84 -3.82 -0.01 -13.20
CA TYR A 84 -3.54 0.10 -11.78
C TYR A 84 -2.34 0.99 -11.50
N ALA A 85 -1.16 0.63 -12.00
CA ALA A 85 0.11 1.21 -11.58
C ALA A 85 1.08 1.31 -12.77
N ALA A 86 1.06 2.46 -13.42
CA ALA A 86 1.97 2.84 -14.48
C ALA A 86 2.14 4.36 -14.45
N ALA A 87 3.11 4.83 -13.65
CA ALA A 87 3.32 6.25 -13.36
C ALA A 87 3.56 7.11 -14.62
N ASN A 88 4.02 6.51 -15.72
CA ASN A 88 4.27 7.20 -16.99
C ASN A 88 3.08 7.14 -17.98
N GLU A 89 2.02 6.42 -17.64
CA GLU A 89 0.88 6.20 -18.55
C GLU A 89 -0.30 7.10 -18.16
N GLN A 90 -0.79 7.86 -19.13
CA GLN A 90 -2.01 8.66 -18.95
C GLN A 90 -3.21 7.73 -18.68
N GLY A 91 -3.91 7.98 -17.57
CA GLY A 91 -5.09 7.20 -17.18
C GLY A 91 -4.83 6.10 -16.18
N SER A 92 -3.59 5.90 -15.72
CA SER A 92 -3.31 5.05 -14.58
C SER A 92 -4.01 5.58 -13.32
N ALA A 93 -4.57 4.68 -12.53
CA ALA A 93 -5.29 5.04 -11.31
C ALA A 93 -4.37 5.64 -10.23
N THR A 94 -3.06 5.38 -10.31
CA THR A 94 -2.06 5.97 -9.40
C THR A 94 -2.05 7.48 -9.38
N HIS A 95 -2.36 8.14 -10.49
CA HIS A 95 -2.42 9.62 -10.57
C HIS A 95 -3.49 10.26 -9.67
N TRP A 96 -4.43 9.48 -9.18
CA TRP A 96 -5.52 9.95 -8.32
C TRP A 96 -5.33 9.56 -6.86
N LEU A 97 -4.14 9.03 -6.51
CA LEU A 97 -3.83 8.60 -5.16
C LEU A 97 -3.41 9.77 -4.27
N ASP A 98 -4.16 10.02 -3.20
CA ASP A 98 -3.74 10.95 -2.16
C ASP A 98 -2.70 10.32 -1.23
N ILE A 99 -2.91 9.06 -0.83
CA ILE A 99 -2.04 8.38 0.13
C ILE A 99 -1.78 6.96 -0.35
N VAL A 100 -0.54 6.50 -0.27
CA VAL A 100 -0.19 5.09 -0.39
C VAL A 100 0.53 4.59 0.87
N ILE A 101 0.15 3.41 1.33
CA ILE A 101 0.80 2.74 2.46
C ILE A 101 1.40 1.43 1.97
N LEU A 102 2.70 1.33 2.04
CA LEU A 102 3.50 0.26 1.50
C LEU A 102 4.32 -0.42 2.60
N SER A 103 4.59 -1.70 2.46
CA SER A 103 5.49 -2.43 3.36
C SER A 103 6.89 -2.52 2.77
N ALA A 104 7.89 -2.83 3.61
CA ALA A 104 9.26 -3.06 3.17
C ALA A 104 9.84 -4.34 3.75
N LEU A 105 10.74 -4.99 3.00
CA LEU A 105 11.71 -5.95 3.53
C LEU A 105 12.88 -5.21 4.17
N GLU A 106 13.37 -4.19 3.46
CA GLU A 106 14.44 -3.30 3.91
C GLU A 106 14.11 -1.88 3.51
N VAL A 107 14.52 -0.93 4.32
CA VAL A 107 14.57 0.51 4.00
C VAL A 107 15.91 1.05 4.47
N ASP A 108 16.58 1.84 3.64
CA ASP A 108 17.88 2.42 4.00
C ASP A 108 17.79 3.87 4.49
N VAL A 109 18.94 4.40 4.90
CA VAL A 109 19.08 5.76 5.42
C VAL A 109 18.77 6.85 4.38
N ASN A 110 18.71 6.49 3.10
CA ASN A 110 18.30 7.36 1.99
C ASN A 110 16.85 7.11 1.57
N PHE A 111 16.05 6.42 2.39
CA PHE A 111 14.66 6.06 2.14
C PHE A 111 14.44 5.12 0.94
N ASN A 112 15.49 4.56 0.36
CA ASN A 112 15.34 3.53 -0.66
C ASN A 112 14.70 2.28 -0.07
N VAL A 113 13.84 1.62 -0.84
CA VAL A 113 13.05 0.48 -0.35
C VAL A 113 13.30 -0.76 -1.19
N ASN A 114 13.48 -1.88 -0.51
CA ASN A 114 13.51 -3.22 -1.05
C ASN A 114 12.30 -4.01 -0.54
N VAL A 115 11.56 -4.61 -1.47
CA VAL A 115 10.42 -5.49 -1.19
C VAL A 115 10.57 -6.88 -1.79
N LEU A 116 11.70 -7.15 -2.46
CA LEU A 116 11.87 -8.34 -3.31
C LEU A 116 12.80 -9.37 -2.71
N VAL A 117 14.03 -8.98 -2.40
CA VAL A 117 15.12 -9.90 -2.03
C VAL A 117 15.49 -9.70 -0.57
N GLY A 118 15.49 -10.76 0.22
CA GLY A 118 16.04 -10.70 1.59
C GLY A 118 17.55 -10.54 1.59
N SER A 119 18.11 -10.11 2.72
CA SER A 119 19.56 -9.95 2.92
C SER A 119 20.37 -11.24 2.72
N ASP A 120 19.71 -12.39 2.71
CA ASP A 120 20.26 -13.71 2.40
C ASP A 120 20.21 -14.07 0.90
N GLY A 121 19.81 -13.15 0.03
CA GLY A 121 19.68 -13.36 -1.42
C GLY A 121 18.43 -14.12 -1.86
N ILE A 122 17.52 -14.46 -0.93
CA ILE A 122 16.31 -15.22 -1.26
C ILE A 122 15.20 -14.25 -1.63
N ILE A 123 14.53 -14.50 -2.77
CA ILE A 123 13.33 -13.78 -3.18
C ILE A 123 12.19 -14.10 -2.23
N ARG A 124 11.65 -13.07 -1.55
CA ARG A 124 10.61 -13.21 -0.53
C ARG A 124 9.33 -12.45 -0.85
N GLY A 125 9.35 -11.62 -1.85
CA GLY A 125 8.22 -10.78 -2.22
C GLY A 125 8.12 -10.57 -3.72
N ALA A 126 7.33 -9.58 -4.11
CA ALA A 126 7.14 -9.16 -5.49
C ALA A 126 7.14 -7.63 -5.57
N ILE A 127 7.55 -7.11 -6.70
CA ILE A 127 7.61 -5.66 -6.95
C ILE A 127 6.19 -5.09 -7.02
N GLY A 128 5.31 -5.71 -7.83
CA GLY A 128 3.97 -5.18 -8.05
C GLY A 128 3.99 -3.72 -8.48
N GLY A 129 3.01 -2.97 -8.04
CA GLY A 129 2.92 -1.52 -8.27
C GLY A 129 3.65 -0.65 -7.24
N HIS A 130 4.53 -1.23 -6.41
CA HIS A 130 5.16 -0.50 -5.30
C HIS A 130 5.89 0.78 -5.73
N PRO A 131 6.80 0.76 -6.74
CA PRO A 131 7.49 1.98 -7.17
C PRO A 131 6.56 2.99 -7.85
N ASP A 132 5.59 2.53 -8.66
CA ASP A 132 4.68 3.42 -9.38
C ASP A 132 3.70 4.10 -8.44
N THR A 133 3.13 3.38 -7.49
CA THR A 133 2.22 3.95 -6.50
C THR A 133 2.92 4.93 -5.57
N ALA A 134 4.18 4.65 -5.18
CA ALA A 134 4.98 5.58 -4.39
C ALA A 134 5.33 6.86 -5.18
N ALA A 135 5.60 6.73 -6.49
CA ALA A 135 5.98 7.86 -7.32
C ALA A 135 4.83 8.83 -7.60
N ASP A 136 3.60 8.32 -7.70
CA ASP A 136 2.44 9.10 -8.15
C ASP A 136 1.55 9.58 -7.00
N SER A 137 1.58 8.93 -5.83
CA SER A 137 0.76 9.36 -4.70
C SER A 137 1.19 10.73 -4.14
N ALA A 138 0.24 11.49 -3.64
CA ALA A 138 0.54 12.77 -2.98
C ALA A 138 1.29 12.57 -1.64
N LEU A 139 1.13 11.40 -1.00
CA LEU A 139 1.84 11.02 0.21
C LEU A 139 2.14 9.52 0.20
N SER A 140 3.42 9.16 0.17
CA SER A 140 3.88 7.79 0.23
C SER A 140 4.46 7.43 1.61
N ILE A 141 3.89 6.40 2.24
CA ILE A 141 4.22 5.96 3.59
C ILE A 141 4.72 4.51 3.54
N ILE A 142 5.94 4.30 4.00
CA ILE A 142 6.49 2.95 4.21
C ILE A 142 6.25 2.54 5.66
N VAL A 143 5.68 1.36 5.86
CA VAL A 143 5.48 0.79 7.21
C VAL A 143 6.26 -0.52 7.31
N CYS A 144 7.21 -0.58 8.21
CA CYS A 144 7.97 -1.80 8.50
C CYS A 144 8.38 -1.86 9.97
N PRO A 145 8.60 -3.06 10.55
CA PRO A 145 9.23 -3.17 11.86
C PRO A 145 10.72 -2.82 11.74
N LEU A 146 11.37 -2.44 12.84
CA LEU A 146 12.84 -2.31 12.85
C LEU A 146 13.52 -3.66 12.62
N LEU A 147 12.95 -4.71 13.19
CA LEU A 147 13.46 -6.07 13.07
C LEU A 147 12.36 -7.03 12.64
N ARG A 148 12.67 -7.89 11.68
CA ARG A 148 11.85 -9.04 11.32
C ARG A 148 12.49 -10.29 11.93
N GLY A 149 12.05 -10.64 13.12
CA GLY A 149 12.75 -11.62 13.95
C GLY A 149 14.11 -11.08 14.39
N ARG A 150 15.18 -11.57 13.77
CA ARG A 150 16.57 -11.10 14.03
C ARG A 150 17.18 -10.35 12.85
N ILE A 151 16.43 -10.15 11.78
CA ILE A 151 16.89 -9.51 10.55
C ILE A 151 16.49 -8.04 10.61
N PRO A 152 17.43 -7.10 10.47
CA PRO A 152 17.12 -5.68 10.38
C PRO A 152 16.27 -5.38 9.14
N CYS A 153 15.26 -4.52 9.31
CA CYS A 153 14.52 -3.94 8.18
C CYS A 153 15.02 -2.53 7.86
N VAL A 154 15.58 -1.84 8.84
CA VAL A 154 16.29 -0.58 8.61
C VAL A 154 17.77 -0.89 8.48
N VAL A 155 18.38 -0.53 7.36
CA VAL A 155 19.75 -0.87 6.96
C VAL A 155 20.51 0.36 6.46
N ASP A 156 21.83 0.28 6.35
CA ASP A 156 22.63 1.38 5.78
C ASP A 156 22.38 1.55 4.28
N GLU A 157 22.26 0.42 3.55
CA GLU A 157 21.99 0.37 2.13
C GLU A 157 21.13 -0.87 1.82
N VAL A 158 20.06 -0.70 1.01
CA VAL A 158 19.20 -1.82 0.63
C VAL A 158 19.92 -2.81 -0.28
N THR A 159 19.69 -4.10 -0.07
CA THR A 159 20.25 -5.17 -0.91
C THR A 159 19.84 -5.04 -2.38
N THR A 160 18.61 -4.60 -2.62
CA THR A 160 18.04 -4.42 -3.96
C THR A 160 17.14 -3.20 -3.98
N LEU A 161 17.44 -2.24 -4.83
CA LEU A 161 16.64 -1.04 -4.99
C LEU A 161 15.38 -1.34 -5.81
N ILE A 162 14.22 -1.25 -5.20
CA ILE A 162 12.92 -1.38 -5.85
C ILE A 162 12.21 -0.03 -5.93
N THR A 163 12.06 0.67 -4.81
CA THR A 163 11.43 1.99 -4.79
C THR A 163 12.46 3.03 -4.38
N PRO A 164 12.78 3.99 -5.25
CA PRO A 164 13.74 5.03 -4.96
C PRO A 164 13.29 5.92 -3.81
N GLY A 165 14.19 6.25 -2.89
CA GLY A 165 13.90 7.05 -1.71
C GLY A 165 13.29 8.42 -2.03
N ARG A 166 13.63 9.02 -3.17
CA ARG A 166 13.02 10.30 -3.61
C ARG A 166 11.51 10.26 -3.82
N THR A 167 10.90 9.06 -3.87
CA THR A 167 9.46 8.85 -4.01
C THR A 167 8.80 8.37 -2.71
N VAL A 168 9.55 8.39 -1.61
CA VAL A 168 9.07 7.98 -0.27
C VAL A 168 9.10 9.21 0.62
N ASP A 169 7.95 9.58 1.19
CA ASP A 169 7.84 10.75 2.05
C ASP A 169 8.04 10.41 3.52
N VAL A 170 7.54 9.24 3.94
CA VAL A 170 7.51 8.87 5.36
C VAL A 170 7.84 7.39 5.56
N VAL A 171 8.65 7.11 6.58
CA VAL A 171 8.88 5.75 7.09
C VAL A 171 8.36 5.65 8.51
N VAL A 172 7.53 4.65 8.78
CA VAL A 172 6.92 4.39 10.09
C VAL A 172 7.38 3.03 10.62
N THR A 173 7.86 3.03 11.83
CA THR A 173 8.23 1.82 12.58
C THR A 173 7.54 1.81 13.93
N GLU A 174 7.66 0.73 14.68
CA GLU A 174 7.18 0.65 16.08
C GLU A 174 7.88 1.63 17.04
N TYR A 175 8.98 2.23 16.62
CA TYR A 175 9.75 3.17 17.43
C TYR A 175 9.53 4.63 17.07
N GLY A 176 8.98 4.90 15.89
CA GLY A 176 8.73 6.28 15.49
C GLY A 176 8.51 6.47 14.00
N VAL A 177 8.52 7.72 13.63
CA VAL A 177 8.25 8.22 12.27
C VAL A 177 9.45 9.01 11.80
N ALA A 178 9.96 8.69 10.62
CA ALA A 178 10.95 9.47 9.90
C ALA A 178 10.31 10.13 8.68
N VAL A 179 10.58 11.40 8.47
CA VAL A 179 10.13 12.19 7.32
C VAL A 179 11.35 12.46 6.43
N ASN A 180 11.19 12.24 5.13
CA ASN A 180 12.25 12.40 4.13
C ASN A 180 12.52 13.88 3.77
#